data_3cf55da02a022efc20d2b57038165139
#
_entry.id   3cf55da02a022efc20d2b57038165139
#
_cell.length_a   1.000
_cell.length_b   1.000
_cell.length_c   1.000
_cell.angle_alpha   90.00
_cell.angle_beta   90.00
_cell.angle_gamma   90.00
#
_symmetry.space_group_name_H-M   'P 1'
#
loop_
_entity.id
_entity.type
_entity.pdbx_description
1 polymer ?
#
loop_
_entity_poly.entity_id
_entity_poly.type
_entity_poly.pdbx_seq_one_letter_code
_entity_poly.pdbx_strand_id
1 'polypeptide(L)'
;MSAISDTGAETSVVTRFAPSPTGFLHIGGARTALFNLLFARRHGGKFLLRIEDTDRVRSTQPAIDAILDGMRWLGLDWDGEVTYQFSRAARHAEVAHQLLAAGHAYKCFATAGELEAMRAEQKANKQPLRYDGRWRDRDASEAPEGAPFVIRLKAPREGSVTIEDRVQGAVTVNNAELDDFVLLRSDGTPTYMLAVVVDDHDMGVTHVIRGDDHLNNAFRQLPIYRAMDWPEPTYAHIPLIHGADGAKLSKRHGALGVDAYRDELGILPEALSNYLLRLGWGHGDDEIISREQATEWFDLAGVGKSPSRFDLKKLENLNGHYIREAADARLADLVAARLGFEISDSQRHLLQRSMAFLKPRAANLLELAEGAMFLFRTRPLELDEGAKALLEGDARALLARLHAALDASVSWDTETLEAAVRTVADDAGVKLGAVAQPLRAALTGRRTSPGIFDVLALLGREESLARIADQMTVPA
;
A
#
# COMPACT_ATOMS: atom_id res chain seq x y z
N MET A 1 8.48 5.44 56.26
CA MET A 1 7.85 5.68 54.96
C MET A 1 8.64 4.90 53.95
N SER A 2 8.17 3.70 53.64
CA SER A 2 8.82 2.77 52.69
C SER A 2 8.23 3.02 51.31
N ALA A 3 9.09 3.42 50.35
CA ALA A 3 8.69 3.57 49.00
C ALA A 3 8.46 2.17 48.39
N ILE A 4 7.23 1.88 48.05
CA ILE A 4 6.86 0.71 47.25
C ILE A 4 7.31 1.01 45.82
N SER A 5 8.41 0.36 45.41
CA SER A 5 8.82 0.32 44.01
C SER A 5 7.86 -0.58 43.26
N ASP A 6 6.94 0.01 42.54
CA ASP A 6 6.11 -0.68 41.55
C ASP A 6 6.98 -1.02 40.33
N THR A 7 7.62 -2.18 40.38
CA THR A 7 8.27 -2.79 39.21
C THR A 7 7.25 -3.62 38.45
N GLY A 8 6.20 -2.98 37.97
CA GLY A 8 5.37 -3.54 36.92
C GLY A 8 6.24 -3.70 35.68
N ALA A 9 6.60 -4.94 35.33
CA ALA A 9 7.21 -5.23 34.06
C ALA A 9 6.30 -4.67 32.97
N GLU A 10 6.68 -3.56 32.33
CA GLU A 10 5.97 -3.06 31.15
C GLU A 10 5.95 -4.20 30.13
N THR A 11 4.77 -4.77 29.93
CA THR A 11 4.60 -5.81 28.91
C THR A 11 4.98 -5.18 27.57
N SER A 12 6.05 -5.70 26.94
CA SER A 12 6.51 -5.21 25.64
C SER A 12 5.36 -5.17 24.65
N VAL A 13 5.18 -4.07 23.95
CA VAL A 13 4.13 -3.91 22.93
C VAL A 13 4.30 -4.94 21.82
N VAL A 14 3.24 -5.69 21.53
CA VAL A 14 3.18 -6.64 20.41
C VAL A 14 1.95 -6.31 19.57
N THR A 15 2.18 -5.95 18.32
CA THR A 15 1.14 -5.73 17.32
C THR A 15 1.21 -6.77 16.22
N ARG A 16 0.19 -6.85 15.39
CA ARG A 16 0.20 -7.74 14.22
C ARG A 16 -0.59 -7.17 13.04
N PHE A 17 -0.13 -7.49 11.85
CA PHE A 17 -0.95 -7.41 10.65
C PHE A 17 -1.46 -8.82 10.30
N ALA A 18 -2.76 -8.95 10.03
CA ALA A 18 -3.42 -10.24 9.85
C ALA A 18 -4.29 -10.25 8.58
N PRO A 19 -3.67 -10.22 7.38
CA PRO A 19 -4.41 -10.20 6.13
C PRO A 19 -4.98 -11.56 5.76
N SER A 20 -6.20 -11.57 5.18
CA SER A 20 -6.76 -12.73 4.48
C SER A 20 -6.25 -12.74 3.03
N PRO A 21 -5.62 -13.84 2.55
CA PRO A 21 -4.99 -13.88 1.23
C PRO A 21 -6.01 -14.17 0.12
N THR A 22 -6.99 -13.28 -0.05
CA THR A 22 -8.05 -13.36 -1.06
C THR A 22 -7.79 -12.47 -2.27
N GLY A 23 -6.60 -11.89 -2.38
CA GLY A 23 -6.16 -10.99 -3.44
C GLY A 23 -4.88 -10.23 -3.05
N PHE A 24 -4.58 -9.18 -3.79
CA PHE A 24 -3.42 -8.32 -3.54
C PHE A 24 -3.54 -7.54 -2.23
N LEU A 25 -2.40 -7.08 -1.71
CA LEU A 25 -2.36 -6.13 -0.59
C LEU A 25 -2.94 -4.78 -1.05
N HIS A 26 -4.16 -4.47 -0.67
CA HIS A 26 -4.75 -3.17 -0.97
C HIS A 26 -4.26 -2.09 0.01
N ILE A 27 -4.36 -0.81 -0.40
CA ILE A 27 -3.82 0.32 0.39
C ILE A 27 -4.41 0.44 1.81
N GLY A 28 -5.66 0.02 2.03
CA GLY A 28 -6.24 -0.02 3.38
C GLY A 28 -5.52 -1.04 4.28
N GLY A 29 -5.19 -2.22 3.74
CA GLY A 29 -4.37 -3.21 4.43
C GLY A 29 -2.94 -2.71 4.67
N ALA A 30 -2.31 -2.11 3.65
CA ALA A 30 -0.97 -1.52 3.76
C ALA A 30 -0.91 -0.42 4.83
N ARG A 31 -1.92 0.46 4.91
CA ARG A 31 -2.02 1.47 5.98
C ARG A 31 -2.16 0.83 7.37
N THR A 32 -2.99 -0.19 7.47
CA THR A 32 -3.14 -0.93 8.75
C THR A 32 -1.83 -1.56 9.17
N ALA A 33 -1.10 -2.21 8.25
CA ALA A 33 0.22 -2.76 8.52
C ALA A 33 1.22 -1.68 8.93
N LEU A 34 1.25 -0.54 8.23
CA LEU A 34 2.09 0.60 8.56
C LEU A 34 1.84 1.12 9.99
N PHE A 35 0.58 1.32 10.36
CA PHE A 35 0.22 1.81 11.71
C PHE A 35 0.63 0.82 12.81
N ASN A 36 0.44 -0.48 12.58
CA ASN A 36 0.90 -1.53 13.49
C ASN A 36 2.42 -1.51 13.66
N LEU A 37 3.16 -1.41 12.53
CA LEU A 37 4.63 -1.34 12.54
C LEU A 37 5.12 -0.11 13.30
N LEU A 38 4.62 1.08 12.96
CA LEU A 38 5.05 2.34 13.57
C LEU A 38 4.78 2.36 15.07
N PHE A 39 3.59 1.90 15.50
CA PHE A 39 3.25 1.81 16.91
C PHE A 39 4.17 0.85 17.66
N ALA A 40 4.42 -0.34 17.12
CA ALA A 40 5.33 -1.29 17.71
C ALA A 40 6.76 -0.73 17.82
N ARG A 41 7.29 -0.15 16.74
CA ARG A 41 8.67 0.38 16.71
C ARG A 41 8.84 1.56 17.66
N ARG A 42 7.88 2.47 17.76
CA ARG A 42 7.91 3.58 18.73
C ARG A 42 8.06 3.10 20.17
N HIS A 43 7.39 2.00 20.51
CA HIS A 43 7.41 1.44 21.87
C HIS A 43 8.47 0.36 22.08
N GLY A 44 9.43 0.21 21.16
CA GLY A 44 10.47 -0.84 21.25
C GLY A 44 9.93 -2.27 21.25
N GLY A 45 8.71 -2.45 20.72
CA GLY A 45 7.98 -3.70 20.68
C GLY A 45 8.14 -4.49 19.38
N LYS A 46 7.28 -5.48 19.19
CA LYS A 46 7.28 -6.38 18.03
C LYS A 46 6.08 -6.14 17.12
N PHE A 47 6.33 -6.22 15.82
CA PHE A 47 5.32 -6.24 14.78
C PHE A 47 5.31 -7.61 14.10
N LEU A 48 4.22 -8.36 14.24
CA LEU A 48 4.09 -9.72 13.74
C LEU A 48 3.23 -9.78 12.47
N LEU A 49 3.40 -10.85 11.68
CA LEU A 49 2.60 -11.12 10.49
C LEU A 49 1.90 -12.47 10.61
N ARG A 50 0.57 -12.47 10.44
CA ARG A 50 -0.27 -13.67 10.36
C ARG A 50 -1.06 -13.68 9.07
N ILE A 51 -0.95 -14.75 8.29
CA ILE A 51 -1.79 -14.98 7.10
C ILE A 51 -3.05 -15.74 7.53
N GLU A 52 -4.22 -15.11 7.36
CA GLU A 52 -5.51 -15.70 7.72
C GLU A 52 -6.10 -16.52 6.56
N ASP A 53 -5.52 -17.70 6.34
CA ASP A 53 -5.78 -18.61 5.22
C ASP A 53 -6.78 -19.74 5.56
N THR A 54 -7.66 -19.54 6.53
CA THR A 54 -8.68 -20.52 6.94
C THR A 54 -9.74 -20.79 5.87
N ASP A 55 -10.00 -19.85 4.96
CA ASP A 55 -10.83 -20.08 3.77
C ASP A 55 -9.94 -20.62 2.64
N ARG A 56 -9.78 -21.96 2.62
CA ARG A 56 -8.90 -22.65 1.67
C ARG A 56 -9.29 -22.49 0.19
N VAL A 57 -10.55 -22.19 -0.08
CA VAL A 57 -11.05 -22.00 -1.46
C VAL A 57 -10.58 -20.67 -2.02
N ARG A 58 -10.59 -19.61 -1.21
CA ARG A 58 -10.20 -18.27 -1.62
C ARG A 58 -8.75 -17.92 -1.33
N SER A 59 -8.08 -18.67 -0.47
CA SER A 59 -6.67 -18.45 -0.10
C SER A 59 -5.76 -19.16 -1.08
N THR A 60 -5.03 -18.40 -1.89
CA THR A 60 -4.12 -18.92 -2.90
C THR A 60 -2.68 -18.53 -2.63
N GLN A 61 -1.71 -19.39 -3.01
CA GLN A 61 -0.30 -19.08 -2.84
C GLN A 61 0.11 -17.77 -3.57
N PRO A 62 -0.32 -17.50 -4.83
CA PRO A 62 -0.02 -16.22 -5.47
C PRO A 62 -0.52 -15.00 -4.71
N ALA A 63 -1.68 -15.10 -4.01
CA ALA A 63 -2.17 -13.99 -3.20
C ALA A 63 -1.33 -13.79 -1.92
N ILE A 64 -0.84 -14.86 -1.31
CA ILE A 64 0.11 -14.80 -0.19
C ILE A 64 1.41 -14.13 -0.65
N ASP A 65 1.99 -14.59 -1.75
CA ASP A 65 3.23 -14.08 -2.29
C ASP A 65 3.11 -12.57 -2.65
N ALA A 66 1.99 -12.16 -3.23
CA ALA A 66 1.72 -10.75 -3.53
C ALA A 66 1.60 -9.88 -2.27
N ILE A 67 1.01 -10.39 -1.18
CA ILE A 67 0.97 -9.68 0.10
C ILE A 67 2.39 -9.50 0.66
N LEU A 68 3.18 -10.57 0.68
CA LEU A 68 4.56 -10.54 1.20
C LEU A 68 5.47 -9.63 0.36
N ASP A 69 5.32 -9.64 -0.96
CA ASP A 69 6.05 -8.76 -1.88
C ASP A 69 5.69 -7.29 -1.63
N GLY A 70 4.39 -6.97 -1.56
CA GLY A 70 3.92 -5.62 -1.26
C GLY A 70 4.39 -5.09 0.10
N MET A 71 4.40 -5.95 1.14
CA MET A 71 4.93 -5.63 2.47
C MET A 71 6.43 -5.28 2.39
N ARG A 72 7.24 -6.14 1.74
CA ARG A 72 8.68 -5.92 1.58
C ARG A 72 8.97 -4.66 0.77
N TRP A 73 8.25 -4.45 -0.33
CA TRP A 73 8.43 -3.25 -1.15
C TRP A 73 8.16 -1.97 -0.38
N LEU A 74 7.16 -1.96 0.53
CA LEU A 74 6.87 -0.82 1.41
C LEU A 74 7.83 -0.72 2.62
N GLY A 75 8.76 -1.66 2.81
CA GLY A 75 9.62 -1.72 3.99
C GLY A 75 8.82 -1.95 5.28
N LEU A 76 7.76 -2.76 5.20
CA LEU A 76 6.94 -3.14 6.36
C LEU A 76 7.44 -4.49 6.92
N ASP A 77 8.67 -4.48 7.41
CA ASP A 77 9.35 -5.68 7.89
C ASP A 77 8.79 -6.12 9.25
N TRP A 78 8.40 -7.39 9.34
CA TRP A 78 7.86 -8.02 10.54
C TRP A 78 8.92 -8.81 11.30
N ASP A 79 8.65 -9.04 12.58
CA ASP A 79 9.53 -9.79 13.47
C ASP A 79 9.16 -11.28 13.49
N GLY A 80 10.16 -12.14 13.40
CA GLY A 80 9.99 -13.59 13.46
C GLY A 80 9.41 -14.23 12.21
N GLU A 81 8.86 -15.43 12.38
CA GLU A 81 8.27 -16.22 11.31
C GLU A 81 6.84 -15.77 10.99
N VAL A 82 6.42 -15.94 9.73
CA VAL A 82 5.02 -15.75 9.34
C VAL A 82 4.15 -16.85 9.93
N THR A 83 3.12 -16.48 10.68
CA THR A 83 2.13 -17.43 11.19
C THR A 83 1.06 -17.68 10.13
N TYR A 84 0.83 -18.95 9.78
CA TYR A 84 -0.28 -19.35 8.89
C TYR A 84 -1.41 -19.92 9.73
N GLN A 85 -2.57 -19.29 9.68
CA GLN A 85 -3.69 -19.57 10.58
C GLN A 85 -4.24 -21.00 10.39
N PHE A 86 -4.33 -21.49 9.14
CA PHE A 86 -4.81 -22.84 8.86
C PHE A 86 -3.91 -23.92 9.48
N SER A 87 -2.61 -23.72 9.53
CA SER A 87 -1.68 -24.69 10.17
C SER A 87 -1.93 -24.88 11.66
N ARG A 88 -2.68 -23.96 12.29
CA ARG A 88 -3.01 -23.95 13.71
C ARG A 88 -4.41 -24.51 14.02
N ALA A 89 -5.11 -25.07 13.03
CA ALA A 89 -6.49 -25.55 13.18
C ALA A 89 -6.68 -26.53 14.36
N ALA A 90 -5.70 -27.40 14.63
CA ALA A 90 -5.72 -28.33 15.77
C ALA A 90 -5.74 -27.57 17.12
N ARG A 91 -4.94 -26.48 17.25
CA ARG A 91 -4.92 -25.64 18.44
C ARG A 91 -6.25 -24.89 18.63
N HIS A 92 -6.83 -24.40 17.55
CA HIS A 92 -8.15 -23.75 17.60
C HIS A 92 -9.25 -24.73 18.05
N ALA A 93 -9.24 -25.96 17.52
CA ALA A 93 -10.18 -27.00 17.93
C ALA A 93 -9.99 -27.39 19.41
N GLU A 94 -8.77 -27.49 19.89
CA GLU A 94 -8.43 -27.75 21.30
C GLU A 94 -9.09 -26.69 22.21
N VAL A 95 -8.93 -25.39 21.90
CA VAL A 95 -9.53 -24.30 22.66
C VAL A 95 -11.06 -24.34 22.62
N ALA A 96 -11.68 -24.65 21.47
CA ALA A 96 -13.11 -24.84 21.39
C ALA A 96 -13.62 -25.95 22.31
N HIS A 97 -12.89 -27.07 22.41
CA HIS A 97 -13.21 -28.16 23.30
C HIS A 97 -12.95 -27.82 24.79
N GLN A 98 -11.93 -27.02 25.10
CA GLN A 98 -11.71 -26.51 26.45
C GLN A 98 -12.88 -25.62 26.91
N LEU A 99 -13.35 -24.70 26.06
CA LEU A 99 -14.53 -23.88 26.31
C LEU A 99 -15.79 -24.72 26.50
N LEU A 100 -15.96 -25.79 25.71
CA LEU A 100 -17.07 -26.73 25.84
C LEU A 100 -17.00 -27.47 27.18
N ALA A 101 -15.85 -28.00 27.57
CA ALA A 101 -15.65 -28.72 28.82
C ALA A 101 -15.84 -27.81 30.05
N ALA A 102 -15.45 -26.53 29.97
CA ALA A 102 -15.64 -25.53 31.01
C ALA A 102 -17.09 -24.98 31.10
N GLY A 103 -17.98 -25.41 30.20
CA GLY A 103 -19.39 -24.93 30.18
C GLY A 103 -19.58 -23.53 29.59
N HIS A 104 -18.52 -22.94 29.00
CA HIS A 104 -18.58 -21.64 28.29
C HIS A 104 -19.03 -21.79 26.84
N ALA A 105 -19.18 -23.02 26.34
CA ALA A 105 -19.70 -23.35 25.03
C ALA A 105 -20.66 -24.55 25.12
N TYR A 106 -21.33 -24.85 24.04
CA TYR A 106 -22.25 -25.99 23.97
C TYR A 106 -22.31 -26.57 22.56
N LYS A 107 -22.74 -27.83 22.46
CA LYS A 107 -23.02 -28.52 21.21
C LYS A 107 -24.35 -28.05 20.64
N CYS A 108 -24.35 -27.61 19.39
CA CYS A 108 -25.54 -27.20 18.70
C CYS A 108 -25.79 -28.12 17.49
N PHE A 109 -26.92 -28.81 17.50
CA PHE A 109 -27.34 -29.76 16.48
C PHE A 109 -28.37 -29.16 15.52
N ALA A 110 -28.57 -27.85 15.54
CA ALA A 110 -29.49 -27.18 14.61
C ALA A 110 -29.07 -27.43 13.17
N THR A 111 -29.99 -27.97 12.39
CA THR A 111 -29.79 -28.27 10.96
C THR A 111 -29.79 -27.00 10.10
N ALA A 112 -29.24 -27.09 8.90
CA ALA A 112 -29.27 -25.97 7.94
C ALA A 112 -30.71 -25.51 7.64
N GLY A 113 -31.66 -26.45 7.49
CA GLY A 113 -33.06 -26.14 7.26
C GLY A 113 -33.73 -25.42 8.43
N GLU A 114 -33.48 -25.83 9.68
CA GLU A 114 -33.98 -25.13 10.88
C GLU A 114 -33.41 -23.72 10.99
N LEU A 115 -32.13 -23.53 10.68
CA LEU A 115 -31.50 -22.20 10.70
C LEU A 115 -32.03 -21.30 9.58
N GLU A 116 -32.34 -21.86 8.41
CA GLU A 116 -32.96 -21.12 7.31
C GLU A 116 -34.39 -20.70 7.64
N ALA A 117 -35.21 -21.62 8.18
CA ALA A 117 -36.58 -21.32 8.63
C ALA A 117 -36.59 -20.23 9.72
N MET A 118 -35.69 -20.32 10.72
CA MET A 118 -35.52 -19.31 11.76
C MET A 118 -35.23 -17.93 11.17
N ARG A 119 -34.26 -17.86 10.21
CA ARG A 119 -33.91 -16.58 9.56
C ARG A 119 -35.04 -16.01 8.72
N ALA A 120 -35.80 -16.88 8.03
CA ALA A 120 -36.96 -16.46 7.25
C ALA A 120 -38.06 -15.87 8.15
N GLU A 121 -38.32 -16.50 9.30
CA GLU A 121 -39.27 -16.00 10.32
C GLU A 121 -38.81 -14.67 10.90
N GLN A 122 -37.55 -14.55 11.32
CA GLN A 122 -36.98 -13.29 11.84
C GLN A 122 -37.08 -12.17 10.80
N LYS A 123 -36.80 -12.47 9.52
CA LYS A 123 -36.93 -11.50 8.43
C LYS A 123 -38.38 -11.06 8.22
N ALA A 124 -39.34 -12.01 8.22
CA ALA A 124 -40.75 -11.71 8.10
C ALA A 124 -41.26 -10.80 9.24
N ASN A 125 -40.77 -11.03 10.46
CA ASN A 125 -41.10 -10.28 11.65
C ASN A 125 -40.24 -9.02 11.85
N LYS A 126 -39.37 -8.66 10.87
CA LYS A 126 -38.41 -7.52 10.95
C LYS A 126 -37.53 -7.55 12.20
N GLN A 127 -37.20 -8.74 12.69
CA GLN A 127 -36.30 -8.96 13.80
C GLN A 127 -34.85 -9.04 13.33
N PRO A 128 -33.87 -8.74 14.19
CA PRO A 128 -32.45 -8.97 13.87
C PRO A 128 -32.18 -10.44 13.54
N LEU A 129 -31.38 -10.69 12.50
CA LEU A 129 -30.99 -12.04 12.10
C LEU A 129 -29.92 -12.59 13.07
N ARG A 130 -30.37 -13.37 14.06
CA ARG A 130 -29.51 -13.93 15.11
C ARG A 130 -29.86 -15.38 15.36
N TYR A 131 -28.91 -16.15 15.86
CA TYR A 131 -29.19 -17.47 16.35
C TYR A 131 -30.02 -17.38 17.64
N ASP A 132 -31.12 -18.12 17.72
CA ASP A 132 -32.10 -18.02 18.81
C ASP A 132 -31.70 -18.75 20.08
N GLY A 133 -30.59 -19.50 20.07
CA GLY A 133 -30.10 -20.23 21.22
C GLY A 133 -30.85 -21.54 21.52
N ARG A 134 -31.60 -22.08 20.56
CA ARG A 134 -32.47 -23.27 20.75
C ARG A 134 -31.76 -24.50 21.32
N TRP A 135 -30.42 -24.62 21.17
CA TRP A 135 -29.63 -25.71 21.73
C TRP A 135 -28.83 -25.31 22.99
N ARG A 136 -28.89 -24.06 23.40
CA ARG A 136 -28.02 -23.55 24.45
C ARG A 136 -28.18 -24.25 25.81
N ASP A 137 -29.41 -24.55 26.16
CA ASP A 137 -29.79 -25.10 27.48
C ASP A 137 -30.41 -26.51 27.35
N ARG A 138 -30.35 -27.11 26.16
CA ARG A 138 -30.80 -28.48 25.90
C ARG A 138 -29.69 -29.49 26.15
N ASP A 139 -30.06 -30.69 26.58
CA ASP A 139 -29.14 -31.79 26.72
C ASP A 139 -28.74 -32.33 25.35
N ALA A 140 -27.44 -32.61 25.16
CA ALA A 140 -26.95 -33.15 23.90
C ALA A 140 -27.53 -34.54 23.57
N SER A 141 -28.01 -35.30 24.56
CA SER A 141 -28.70 -36.58 24.39
C SER A 141 -30.06 -36.47 23.69
N GLU A 142 -30.65 -35.27 23.62
CA GLU A 142 -31.88 -35.02 22.86
C GLU A 142 -31.65 -35.06 21.32
N ALA A 143 -30.39 -34.98 20.88
CA ALA A 143 -30.06 -35.10 19.47
C ALA A 143 -30.01 -36.56 19.02
N PRO A 144 -30.35 -36.86 17.76
CA PRO A 144 -30.16 -38.19 17.20
C PRO A 144 -28.73 -38.69 17.37
N GLU A 145 -28.56 -39.99 17.64
CA GLU A 145 -27.24 -40.60 17.76
C GLU A 145 -26.41 -40.38 16.48
N GLY A 146 -25.16 -39.93 16.64
CA GLY A 146 -24.28 -39.62 15.51
C GLY A 146 -24.61 -38.34 14.74
N ALA A 147 -25.57 -37.53 15.21
CA ALA A 147 -25.89 -36.27 14.54
C ALA A 147 -24.67 -35.32 14.54
N PRO A 148 -24.37 -34.68 13.39
CA PRO A 148 -23.30 -33.68 13.34
C PRO A 148 -23.67 -32.46 14.18
N PHE A 149 -22.69 -31.89 14.86
CA PHE A 149 -22.87 -30.68 15.65
C PHE A 149 -21.79 -29.62 15.38
N VAL A 150 -22.11 -28.39 15.71
CA VAL A 150 -21.11 -27.30 15.82
C VAL A 150 -20.95 -26.92 17.29
N ILE A 151 -19.79 -26.38 17.66
CA ILE A 151 -19.58 -25.80 18.99
C ILE A 151 -19.92 -24.31 18.92
N ARG A 152 -20.84 -23.83 19.79
CA ARG A 152 -21.18 -22.43 19.91
C ARG A 152 -20.75 -21.87 21.25
N LEU A 153 -20.32 -20.61 21.25
CA LEU A 153 -20.06 -19.86 22.47
C LEU A 153 -21.38 -19.62 23.22
N LYS A 154 -21.36 -19.68 24.56
CA LYS A 154 -22.41 -19.13 25.42
C LYS A 154 -22.14 -17.65 25.63
N ALA A 155 -22.61 -16.80 24.69
CA ALA A 155 -22.48 -15.36 24.83
C ALA A 155 -23.23 -14.83 26.07
N PRO A 156 -22.74 -13.79 26.77
CA PRO A 156 -23.49 -13.15 27.86
C PRO A 156 -24.79 -12.54 27.30
N ARG A 157 -25.90 -12.68 28.05
CA ARG A 157 -27.21 -12.19 27.61
C ARG A 157 -27.63 -10.92 28.30
N GLU A 158 -27.19 -10.71 29.56
CA GLU A 158 -27.56 -9.59 30.39
C GLU A 158 -26.41 -8.60 30.56
N GLY A 159 -26.75 -7.34 30.86
CA GLY A 159 -25.80 -6.27 31.03
C GLY A 159 -25.24 -5.73 29.72
N SER A 160 -24.13 -5.05 29.81
CA SER A 160 -23.44 -4.44 28.68
C SER A 160 -21.92 -4.61 28.80
N VAL A 161 -21.22 -4.51 27.69
CA VAL A 161 -19.76 -4.47 27.68
C VAL A 161 -19.30 -3.18 27.01
N THR A 162 -18.29 -2.53 27.62
CA THR A 162 -17.64 -1.34 27.08
C THR A 162 -16.21 -1.70 26.69
N ILE A 163 -15.79 -1.24 25.51
CA ILE A 163 -14.40 -1.28 25.06
C ILE A 163 -13.88 0.16 25.04
N GLU A 164 -12.79 0.41 25.76
CA GLU A 164 -12.03 1.66 25.71
C GLU A 164 -11.10 1.63 24.48
N ASP A 165 -11.67 1.93 23.33
CA ASP A 165 -10.93 1.92 22.06
C ASP A 165 -10.03 3.16 21.96
N ARG A 166 -8.76 2.94 21.59
CA ARG A 166 -7.76 4.02 21.57
C ARG A 166 -7.98 5.05 20.45
N VAL A 167 -8.83 4.73 19.48
CA VAL A 167 -9.21 5.64 18.37
C VAL A 167 -10.65 6.08 18.51
N GLN A 168 -11.60 5.13 18.66
CA GLN A 168 -13.03 5.43 18.69
C GLN A 168 -13.50 5.98 20.05
N GLY A 169 -12.73 5.75 21.12
CA GLY A 169 -13.12 6.06 22.51
C GLY A 169 -13.96 4.96 23.13
N ALA A 170 -14.68 5.28 24.19
CA ALA A 170 -15.55 4.32 24.86
C ALA A 170 -16.75 3.94 23.98
N VAL A 171 -16.81 2.66 23.61
CA VAL A 171 -17.94 2.10 22.83
C VAL A 171 -18.62 1.02 23.69
N THR A 172 -19.93 1.15 23.89
CA THR A 172 -20.72 0.23 24.71
C THR A 172 -21.74 -0.50 23.85
N VAL A 173 -21.83 -1.82 24.03
CA VAL A 173 -22.81 -2.68 23.36
C VAL A 173 -23.57 -3.45 24.44
N ASN A 174 -24.89 -3.54 24.28
CA ASN A 174 -25.73 -4.36 25.16
C ASN A 174 -25.49 -5.84 24.83
N ASN A 175 -25.28 -6.67 25.83
CA ASN A 175 -25.04 -8.10 25.65
C ASN A 175 -26.21 -8.82 24.96
N ALA A 176 -27.44 -8.34 25.15
CA ALA A 176 -28.62 -8.83 24.43
C ALA A 176 -28.49 -8.66 22.88
N GLU A 177 -27.53 -7.85 22.42
CA GLU A 177 -27.24 -7.70 20.98
C GLU A 177 -26.24 -8.74 20.44
N LEU A 178 -25.58 -9.46 21.32
CA LEU A 178 -24.67 -10.54 20.95
C LEU A 178 -25.44 -11.84 20.75
N ASP A 179 -24.98 -12.68 19.86
CA ASP A 179 -25.53 -14.03 19.63
C ASP A 179 -24.50 -15.11 19.94
N ASP A 180 -25.00 -16.35 20.16
CA ASP A 180 -24.17 -17.52 20.37
C ASP A 180 -23.59 -17.95 19.02
N PHE A 181 -22.48 -17.36 18.59
CA PHE A 181 -21.86 -17.67 17.33
C PHE A 181 -21.06 -18.99 17.35
N VAL A 182 -20.87 -19.56 16.17
CA VAL A 182 -20.11 -20.81 16.02
C VAL A 182 -18.62 -20.56 16.26
N LEU A 183 -18.03 -21.35 17.14
CA LEU A 183 -16.58 -21.43 17.37
C LEU A 183 -15.93 -22.44 16.44
N LEU A 184 -16.48 -23.67 16.41
CA LEU A 184 -15.96 -24.80 15.62
C LEU A 184 -17.09 -25.39 14.76
N ARG A 185 -16.83 -25.60 13.50
CA ARG A 185 -17.79 -26.21 12.56
C ARG A 185 -17.85 -27.71 12.74
N SER A 186 -18.85 -28.34 12.16
CA SER A 186 -19.06 -29.81 12.25
C SER A 186 -17.95 -30.62 11.55
N ASP A 187 -17.21 -30.01 10.64
CA ASP A 187 -16.03 -30.63 10.01
C ASP A 187 -14.73 -30.44 10.82
N GLY A 188 -14.82 -29.84 12.02
CA GLY A 188 -13.68 -29.56 12.89
C GLY A 188 -12.89 -28.30 12.53
N THR A 189 -13.33 -27.53 11.53
CA THR A 189 -12.65 -26.26 11.18
C THR A 189 -13.10 -25.10 12.08
N PRO A 190 -12.18 -24.22 12.52
CA PRO A 190 -12.52 -23.06 13.34
C PRO A 190 -13.24 -21.98 12.51
N THR A 191 -13.99 -21.13 13.20
CA THR A 191 -14.43 -19.87 12.60
C THR A 191 -13.41 -18.77 12.83
N TYR A 192 -13.48 -17.71 12.03
CA TYR A 192 -12.67 -16.50 12.19
C TYR A 192 -12.69 -15.97 13.64
N MET A 193 -13.86 -15.95 14.29
CA MET A 193 -14.00 -15.40 15.63
C MET A 193 -13.15 -16.12 16.69
N LEU A 194 -13.05 -17.43 16.61
CA LEU A 194 -12.20 -18.22 17.50
C LEU A 194 -10.74 -18.13 17.10
N ALA A 195 -10.44 -18.35 15.82
CA ALA A 195 -9.06 -18.47 15.34
C ALA A 195 -8.24 -17.21 15.63
N VAL A 196 -8.83 -16.01 15.40
CA VAL A 196 -8.17 -14.74 15.68
C VAL A 196 -7.82 -14.58 17.16
N VAL A 197 -8.74 -14.91 18.06
CA VAL A 197 -8.52 -14.78 19.53
C VAL A 197 -7.42 -15.71 20.00
N VAL A 198 -7.47 -16.98 19.58
CA VAL A 198 -6.46 -17.99 19.96
C VAL A 198 -5.08 -17.61 19.44
N ASP A 199 -5.01 -17.17 18.18
CA ASP A 199 -3.73 -16.79 17.60
C ASP A 199 -3.19 -15.49 18.19
N ASP A 200 -4.03 -14.48 18.44
CA ASP A 200 -3.61 -13.24 19.09
C ASP A 200 -3.07 -13.52 20.50
N HIS A 201 -3.72 -14.42 21.27
CA HIS A 201 -3.24 -14.83 22.58
C HIS A 201 -1.91 -15.60 22.50
N ASP A 202 -1.82 -16.66 21.68
CA ASP A 202 -0.63 -17.50 21.59
C ASP A 202 0.57 -16.75 20.98
N MET A 203 0.35 -15.74 20.14
CA MET A 203 1.37 -14.83 19.60
C MET A 203 1.76 -13.71 20.58
N GLY A 204 1.09 -13.60 21.73
CA GLY A 204 1.34 -12.57 22.74
C GLY A 204 0.96 -11.16 22.30
N VAL A 205 -0.03 -11.02 21.41
CA VAL A 205 -0.51 -9.72 20.91
C VAL A 205 -1.11 -8.91 22.05
N THR A 206 -0.55 -7.73 22.29
CA THR A 206 -1.03 -6.80 23.34
C THR A 206 -1.94 -5.71 22.80
N HIS A 207 -1.79 -5.35 21.50
CA HIS A 207 -2.55 -4.29 20.84
C HIS A 207 -3.12 -4.79 19.50
N VAL A 208 -4.43 -4.70 19.38
CA VAL A 208 -5.19 -5.04 18.16
C VAL A 208 -5.55 -3.77 17.41
N ILE A 209 -4.69 -3.37 16.46
CA ILE A 209 -4.91 -2.21 15.58
C ILE A 209 -5.44 -2.73 14.24
N ARG A 210 -6.68 -2.36 13.86
CA ARG A 210 -7.36 -2.87 12.64
C ARG A 210 -8.44 -1.91 12.14
N GLY A 211 -9.03 -2.19 11.00
CA GLY A 211 -10.14 -1.39 10.46
C GLY A 211 -11.37 -1.38 11.37
N ASP A 212 -12.12 -0.28 11.38
CA ASP A 212 -13.31 -0.08 12.20
C ASP A 212 -14.51 -0.94 11.79
N ASP A 213 -14.47 -1.53 10.58
CA ASP A 213 -15.42 -2.56 10.15
C ASP A 213 -15.33 -3.85 10.99
N HIS A 214 -14.26 -4.01 11.78
CA HIS A 214 -14.08 -5.09 12.74
C HIS A 214 -14.46 -4.72 14.19
N LEU A 215 -14.94 -3.51 14.46
CA LEU A 215 -15.26 -3.07 15.83
C LEU A 215 -16.31 -3.98 16.50
N ASN A 216 -17.37 -4.34 15.78
CA ASN A 216 -18.39 -5.26 16.30
C ASN A 216 -17.84 -6.67 16.60
N ASN A 217 -16.76 -7.08 15.90
CA ASN A 217 -16.13 -8.36 16.19
C ASN A 217 -15.42 -8.38 17.54
N ALA A 218 -14.87 -7.25 17.99
CA ALA A 218 -14.22 -7.16 19.28
C ALA A 218 -15.17 -7.53 20.44
N PHE A 219 -16.42 -7.05 20.40
CA PHE A 219 -17.42 -7.39 21.40
C PHE A 219 -17.80 -8.88 21.44
N ARG A 220 -17.71 -9.56 20.29
CA ARG A 220 -17.92 -11.00 20.18
C ARG A 220 -16.69 -11.80 20.60
N GLN A 221 -15.51 -11.25 20.41
CA GLN A 221 -14.22 -11.89 20.75
C GLN A 221 -13.88 -11.81 22.24
N LEU A 222 -14.22 -10.70 22.92
CA LEU A 222 -13.97 -10.50 24.34
C LEU A 222 -14.50 -11.63 25.24
N PRO A 223 -15.72 -12.18 25.07
CA PRO A 223 -16.19 -13.30 25.86
C PRO A 223 -15.31 -14.56 25.80
N ILE A 224 -14.57 -14.76 24.68
CA ILE A 224 -13.60 -15.89 24.58
C ILE A 224 -12.41 -15.62 25.48
N TYR A 225 -11.81 -14.41 25.46
CA TYR A 225 -10.71 -14.03 26.34
C TYR A 225 -11.10 -14.25 27.81
N ARG A 226 -12.28 -13.77 28.21
CA ARG A 226 -12.80 -13.88 29.57
C ARG A 226 -13.06 -15.32 30.00
N ALA A 227 -13.65 -16.14 29.11
CA ALA A 227 -13.96 -17.53 29.37
C ALA A 227 -12.70 -18.40 29.51
N MET A 228 -11.57 -17.97 28.88
CA MET A 228 -10.28 -18.65 28.97
C MET A 228 -9.35 -18.06 30.02
N ASP A 229 -9.81 -17.02 30.76
CA ASP A 229 -8.97 -16.26 31.70
C ASP A 229 -7.68 -15.70 31.04
N TRP A 230 -7.81 -15.26 29.78
CA TRP A 230 -6.71 -14.67 29.02
C TRP A 230 -6.72 -13.14 29.13
N PRO A 231 -5.53 -12.50 29.11
CA PRO A 231 -5.43 -11.05 29.08
C PRO A 231 -6.16 -10.46 27.86
N GLU A 232 -7.01 -9.47 28.08
CA GLU A 232 -7.68 -8.74 26.99
C GLU A 232 -6.67 -7.81 26.32
N PRO A 233 -6.58 -7.78 24.97
CA PRO A 233 -5.72 -6.83 24.27
C PRO A 233 -6.30 -5.41 24.31
N THR A 234 -5.45 -4.41 24.18
CA THR A 234 -5.88 -3.04 23.89
C THR A 234 -6.37 -2.94 22.45
N TYR A 235 -7.55 -2.38 22.23
CA TYR A 235 -8.12 -2.20 20.88
C TYR A 235 -7.92 -0.80 20.34
N ALA A 236 -7.68 -0.72 19.02
CA ALA A 236 -7.65 0.52 18.25
C ALA A 236 -8.27 0.26 16.86
N HIS A 237 -9.47 0.76 16.65
CA HIS A 237 -10.19 0.60 15.37
C HIS A 237 -10.04 1.86 14.53
N ILE A 238 -9.22 1.76 13.46
CA ILE A 238 -8.90 2.87 12.56
C ILE A 238 -9.98 2.99 11.47
N PRO A 239 -10.45 4.21 11.15
CA PRO A 239 -11.48 4.41 10.13
C PRO A 239 -11.03 3.91 8.76
N LEU A 240 -11.99 3.47 7.94
CA LEU A 240 -11.73 3.04 6.57
C LEU A 240 -11.26 4.20 5.69
N ILE A 241 -10.63 3.86 4.57
CA ILE A 241 -10.32 4.79 3.49
C ILE A 241 -11.51 4.82 2.53
N HIS A 242 -11.97 6.00 2.18
CA HIS A 242 -13.06 6.23 1.23
C HIS A 242 -12.53 6.81 -0.08
N GLY A 243 -13.26 6.59 -1.16
CA GLY A 243 -13.03 7.24 -2.44
C GLY A 243 -13.43 8.72 -2.40
N ALA A 244 -13.17 9.43 -3.50
CA ALA A 244 -13.54 10.85 -3.65
C ALA A 244 -15.06 11.09 -3.51
N ASP A 245 -15.87 10.10 -3.88
CA ASP A 245 -17.34 10.09 -3.75
C ASP A 245 -17.85 9.85 -2.32
N GLY A 246 -16.95 9.58 -1.37
CA GLY A 246 -17.29 9.29 0.02
C GLY A 246 -17.76 7.85 0.28
N ALA A 247 -17.79 6.97 -0.73
CA ALA A 247 -18.06 5.55 -0.53
C ALA A 247 -16.79 4.81 -0.09
N LYS A 248 -16.93 3.65 0.57
CA LYS A 248 -15.79 2.77 0.88
C LYS A 248 -14.97 2.54 -0.38
N LEU A 249 -13.66 2.76 -0.29
CA LEU A 249 -12.75 2.58 -1.40
C LEU A 249 -12.88 1.16 -1.96
N SER A 250 -13.15 1.07 -3.27
CA SER A 250 -13.34 -0.20 -3.99
C SER A 250 -12.52 -0.20 -5.28
N LYS A 251 -12.42 -1.34 -5.95
CA LYS A 251 -11.73 -1.44 -7.25
C LYS A 251 -12.18 -0.39 -8.27
N ARG A 252 -13.46 0.03 -8.24
CA ARG A 252 -14.01 1.12 -9.09
C ARG A 252 -13.45 2.51 -8.76
N HIS A 253 -12.90 2.68 -7.56
CA HIS A 253 -12.36 3.96 -7.05
C HIS A 253 -10.83 3.95 -6.97
N GLY A 254 -10.15 3.04 -7.67
CA GLY A 254 -8.70 2.90 -7.61
C GLY A 254 -8.19 2.18 -6.35
N ALA A 255 -9.02 1.31 -5.73
CA ALA A 255 -8.51 0.35 -4.75
C ALA A 255 -7.67 -0.71 -5.48
N LEU A 256 -6.56 -0.26 -6.03
CA LEU A 256 -5.55 -1.08 -6.65
C LEU A 256 -4.76 -1.82 -5.56
N GLY A 257 -4.15 -2.93 -5.92
CA GLY A 257 -3.12 -3.53 -5.11
C GLY A 257 -1.89 -2.61 -5.02
N VAL A 258 -1.10 -2.78 -3.98
CA VAL A 258 0.16 -2.03 -3.79
C VAL A 258 1.11 -2.22 -4.98
N ASP A 259 1.09 -3.39 -5.60
CA ASP A 259 1.78 -3.73 -6.84
C ASP A 259 1.44 -2.79 -8.00
N ALA A 260 0.17 -2.46 -8.20
CA ALA A 260 -0.25 -1.54 -9.26
C ALA A 260 0.27 -0.10 -9.02
N TYR A 261 0.35 0.36 -7.77
CA TYR A 261 0.98 1.65 -7.47
C TYR A 261 2.46 1.66 -7.84
N ARG A 262 3.17 0.56 -7.61
CA ARG A 262 4.57 0.37 -8.00
C ARG A 262 4.74 0.28 -9.51
N ASP A 263 4.00 -0.63 -10.14
CA ASP A 263 4.30 -1.10 -11.51
C ASP A 263 3.55 -0.28 -12.56
N GLU A 264 2.26 0.05 -12.32
CA GLU A 264 1.42 0.76 -13.29
C GLU A 264 1.42 2.28 -13.10
N LEU A 265 1.63 2.77 -11.86
CA LEU A 265 1.66 4.21 -11.57
C LEU A 265 3.06 4.75 -11.31
N GLY A 266 4.07 3.90 -11.15
CA GLY A 266 5.45 4.31 -10.95
C GLY A 266 5.69 5.11 -9.65
N ILE A 267 4.94 4.79 -8.60
CA ILE A 267 5.05 5.42 -7.29
C ILE A 267 6.24 4.83 -6.51
N LEU A 268 6.96 5.66 -5.80
CA LEU A 268 8.03 5.24 -4.89
C LEU A 268 7.44 4.72 -3.55
N PRO A 269 8.05 3.71 -2.91
CA PRO A 269 7.53 3.14 -1.67
C PRO A 269 7.47 4.13 -0.51
N GLU A 270 8.44 5.04 -0.40
CA GLU A 270 8.45 6.10 0.61
C GLU A 270 7.31 7.12 0.38
N ALA A 271 7.00 7.44 -0.86
CA ALA A 271 5.89 8.33 -1.19
C ALA A 271 4.54 7.71 -0.81
N LEU A 272 4.34 6.42 -1.17
CA LEU A 272 3.12 5.72 -0.79
C LEU A 272 3.01 5.56 0.74
N SER A 273 4.10 5.23 1.43
CA SER A 273 4.11 5.08 2.88
C SER A 273 3.76 6.39 3.60
N ASN A 274 4.38 7.52 3.19
CA ASN A 274 4.06 8.84 3.75
C ASN A 274 2.60 9.23 3.45
N TYR A 275 2.13 8.97 2.24
CA TYR A 275 0.74 9.24 1.88
C TYR A 275 -0.25 8.42 2.73
N LEU A 276 0.01 7.11 2.91
CA LEU A 276 -0.81 6.22 3.74
C LEU A 276 -0.80 6.64 5.21
N LEU A 277 0.33 7.11 5.73
CA LEU A 277 0.44 7.67 7.08
C LEU A 277 -0.53 8.86 7.24
N ARG A 278 -0.51 9.79 6.29
CA ARG A 278 -1.37 10.98 6.28
C ARG A 278 -2.86 10.67 6.04
N LEU A 279 -3.20 9.48 5.58
CA LEU A 279 -4.60 9.02 5.48
C LEU A 279 -5.13 8.58 6.85
N GLY A 280 -5.41 9.54 7.71
CA GLY A 280 -6.04 9.36 9.02
C GLY A 280 -5.14 9.58 10.22
N TRP A 281 -3.87 9.94 10.02
CA TRP A 281 -2.97 10.38 11.07
C TRP A 281 -2.20 11.63 10.60
N GLY A 282 -1.82 12.49 11.52
CA GLY A 282 -1.03 13.69 11.22
C GLY A 282 -0.25 14.18 12.44
N HIS A 283 0.81 14.93 12.17
CA HIS A 283 1.62 15.62 13.16
C HIS A 283 1.68 17.10 12.77
N GLY A 284 0.88 17.93 13.41
CA GLY A 284 0.72 19.34 13.02
C GLY A 284 0.41 19.52 11.53
N ASP A 285 1.13 20.40 10.87
CA ASP A 285 1.00 20.70 9.44
C ASP A 285 2.05 19.97 8.57
N ASP A 286 2.84 19.05 9.15
CA ASP A 286 3.86 18.33 8.43
C ASP A 286 3.26 17.43 7.32
N GLU A 287 3.68 17.67 6.07
CA GLU A 287 3.24 16.89 4.92
C GLU A 287 4.27 15.83 4.50
N ILE A 288 5.55 16.16 4.61
CA ILE A 288 6.66 15.27 4.31
C ILE A 288 7.22 14.73 5.62
N ILE A 289 7.02 13.45 5.85
CA ILE A 289 7.42 12.79 7.10
C ILE A 289 8.24 11.56 6.73
N SER A 290 9.52 11.55 7.17
CA SER A 290 10.39 10.41 6.96
C SER A 290 9.92 9.19 7.77
N ARG A 291 10.44 8.00 7.45
CA ARG A 291 10.13 6.78 8.20
C ARG A 291 10.58 6.88 9.66
N GLU A 292 11.72 7.50 9.90
CA GLU A 292 12.31 7.71 11.22
C GLU A 292 11.44 8.66 12.05
N GLN A 293 11.06 9.81 11.48
CA GLN A 293 10.12 10.75 12.09
C GLN A 293 8.76 10.11 12.37
N ALA A 294 8.23 9.36 11.39
CA ALA A 294 6.98 8.64 11.56
C ALA A 294 7.06 7.64 12.72
N THR A 295 8.17 6.92 12.86
CA THR A 295 8.39 5.98 13.97
C THR A 295 8.47 6.68 15.31
N GLU A 296 9.14 7.84 15.37
CA GLU A 296 9.27 8.62 16.59
C GLU A 296 7.95 9.26 17.04
N TRP A 297 7.15 9.74 16.07
CA TRP A 297 5.98 10.57 16.38
C TRP A 297 4.67 9.80 16.44
N PHE A 298 4.58 8.64 15.76
CA PHE A 298 3.32 7.94 15.59
C PHE A 298 2.71 7.50 16.93
N ASP A 299 1.47 7.95 17.19
CA ASP A 299 0.67 7.50 18.34
C ASP A 299 -0.79 7.30 17.91
N LEU A 300 -1.46 6.37 18.57
CA LEU A 300 -2.87 6.08 18.33
C LEU A 300 -3.77 7.27 18.65
N ALA A 301 -3.37 8.13 19.60
CA ALA A 301 -4.11 9.35 19.93
C ALA A 301 -4.13 10.37 18.78
N GLY A 302 -3.16 10.31 17.87
CA GLY A 302 -3.11 11.14 16.65
C GLY A 302 -3.97 10.60 15.51
N VAL A 303 -4.57 9.42 15.64
CA VAL A 303 -5.43 8.84 14.60
C VAL A 303 -6.81 9.48 14.65
N GLY A 304 -7.25 10.07 13.54
CA GLY A 304 -8.58 10.66 13.41
C GLY A 304 -9.71 9.62 13.46
N LYS A 305 -10.88 10.03 13.92
CA LYS A 305 -12.07 9.15 14.03
C LYS A 305 -12.90 9.09 12.74
N SER A 306 -12.63 9.96 11.79
CA SER A 306 -13.40 10.05 10.55
C SER A 306 -12.68 9.36 9.40
N PRO A 307 -13.42 8.76 8.45
CA PRO A 307 -12.83 8.18 7.24
C PRO A 307 -12.03 9.22 6.44
N SER A 308 -10.85 8.82 5.99
CA SER A 308 -10.00 9.64 5.10
C SER A 308 -10.40 9.42 3.65
N ARG A 309 -10.26 10.45 2.82
CA ARG A 309 -10.53 10.38 1.38
C ARG A 309 -9.23 10.19 0.60
N PHE A 310 -9.22 9.19 -0.27
CA PHE A 310 -8.13 8.97 -1.20
C PHE A 310 -8.14 9.99 -2.32
N ASP A 311 -6.98 10.60 -2.60
CA ASP A 311 -6.76 11.58 -3.66
C ASP A 311 -5.46 11.23 -4.40
N LEU A 312 -5.60 10.71 -5.64
CA LEU A 312 -4.46 10.30 -6.44
C LEU A 312 -3.53 11.47 -6.80
N LYS A 313 -4.09 12.67 -7.04
CA LYS A 313 -3.27 13.85 -7.39
C LYS A 313 -2.36 14.27 -6.24
N LYS A 314 -2.85 14.16 -5.00
CA LYS A 314 -2.00 14.40 -3.82
C LYS A 314 -0.87 13.38 -3.70
N LEU A 315 -1.16 12.10 -3.99
CA LEU A 315 -0.13 11.06 -4.01
C LEU A 315 0.91 11.33 -5.12
N GLU A 316 0.48 11.70 -6.33
CA GLU A 316 1.39 12.03 -7.43
C GLU A 316 2.28 13.24 -7.10
N ASN A 317 1.71 14.30 -6.52
CA ASN A 317 2.48 15.46 -6.08
C ASN A 317 3.52 15.10 -5.03
N LEU A 318 3.14 14.28 -4.06
CA LEU A 318 4.04 13.76 -3.03
C LEU A 318 5.14 12.89 -3.65
N ASN A 319 4.78 12.01 -4.59
CA ASN A 319 5.73 11.17 -5.30
C ASN A 319 6.76 11.98 -6.09
N GLY A 320 6.32 13.04 -6.78
CA GLY A 320 7.22 13.99 -7.46
C GLY A 320 8.21 14.65 -6.50
N HIS A 321 7.80 14.94 -5.25
CA HIS A 321 8.74 15.43 -4.24
C HIS A 321 9.81 14.38 -3.94
N TYR A 322 9.42 13.13 -3.63
CA TYR A 322 10.37 12.06 -3.33
C TYR A 322 11.30 11.72 -4.51
N ILE A 323 10.81 11.80 -5.74
CA ILE A 323 11.64 11.64 -6.94
C ILE A 323 12.73 12.72 -6.99
N ARG A 324 12.40 13.98 -6.72
CA ARG A 324 13.40 15.07 -6.72
C ARG A 324 14.48 14.89 -5.68
N GLU A 325 14.12 14.37 -4.50
CA GLU A 325 15.06 14.14 -3.39
C GLU A 325 15.85 12.84 -3.51
N ALA A 326 15.35 11.86 -4.30
CA ALA A 326 16.01 10.57 -4.44
C ALA A 326 17.38 10.67 -5.11
N ALA A 327 18.30 9.80 -4.70
CA ALA A 327 19.63 9.69 -5.28
C ALA A 327 19.55 9.29 -6.77
N ASP A 328 20.30 9.96 -7.62
CA ASP A 328 20.30 9.76 -9.08
C ASP A 328 20.65 8.32 -9.47
N ALA A 329 21.58 7.67 -8.78
CA ALA A 329 21.95 6.29 -9.03
C ALA A 329 20.76 5.35 -8.78
N ARG A 330 20.03 5.53 -7.68
CA ARG A 330 18.83 4.74 -7.36
C ARG A 330 17.74 4.93 -8.41
N LEU A 331 17.49 6.16 -8.83
CA LEU A 331 16.49 6.45 -9.87
C LEU A 331 16.89 5.82 -11.20
N ALA A 332 18.17 5.89 -11.57
CA ALA A 332 18.67 5.24 -12.77
C ALA A 332 18.45 3.72 -12.76
N ASP A 333 18.67 3.05 -11.63
CA ASP A 333 18.41 1.62 -11.48
C ASP A 333 16.92 1.30 -11.60
N LEU A 334 16.05 2.08 -10.94
CA LEU A 334 14.61 1.92 -11.02
C LEU A 334 14.05 2.16 -12.42
N VAL A 335 14.61 3.13 -13.14
CA VAL A 335 14.27 3.40 -14.55
C VAL A 335 14.80 2.29 -15.46
N ALA A 336 16.06 1.86 -15.31
CA ALA A 336 16.66 0.79 -16.10
C ALA A 336 15.82 -0.50 -16.03
N ALA A 337 15.32 -0.86 -14.84
CA ALA A 337 14.44 -2.01 -14.66
C ALA A 337 13.11 -1.90 -15.42
N ARG A 338 12.72 -0.70 -15.88
CA ARG A 338 11.45 -0.42 -16.60
C ARG A 338 11.61 -0.24 -18.10
N LEU A 339 12.85 -0.17 -18.62
CA LEU A 339 13.08 0.08 -20.06
C LEU A 339 12.61 -1.07 -20.96
N GLY A 340 12.50 -2.29 -20.42
CA GLY A 340 12.13 -3.48 -21.19
C GLY A 340 13.24 -4.05 -22.09
N PHE A 341 14.47 -3.52 -22.00
CA PHE A 341 15.67 -3.98 -22.66
C PHE A 341 16.90 -3.75 -21.78
N GLU A 342 17.96 -4.50 -22.04
CA GLU A 342 19.23 -4.35 -21.31
C GLU A 342 20.02 -3.13 -21.81
N ILE A 343 20.68 -2.45 -20.88
CA ILE A 343 21.57 -1.32 -21.17
C ILE A 343 23.00 -1.63 -20.72
N SER A 344 23.98 -1.14 -21.46
CA SER A 344 25.40 -1.25 -21.11
C SER A 344 25.75 -0.38 -19.90
N ASP A 345 26.92 -0.63 -19.30
CA ASP A 345 27.41 0.18 -18.18
C ASP A 345 27.59 1.67 -18.58
N SER A 346 28.05 1.94 -19.80
CA SER A 346 28.16 3.31 -20.32
C SER A 346 26.79 3.99 -20.45
N GLN A 347 25.79 3.27 -20.93
CA GLN A 347 24.40 3.76 -21.02
C GLN A 347 23.79 3.95 -19.63
N ARG A 348 24.08 3.06 -18.66
CA ARG A 348 23.64 3.22 -17.26
C ARG A 348 24.26 4.47 -16.64
N HIS A 349 25.52 4.73 -16.88
CA HIS A 349 26.18 5.94 -16.39
C HIS A 349 25.59 7.21 -17.04
N LEU A 350 25.28 7.17 -18.33
CA LEU A 350 24.60 8.25 -19.03
C LEU A 350 23.20 8.49 -18.45
N LEU A 351 22.43 7.42 -18.20
CA LEU A 351 21.12 7.47 -17.54
C LEU A 351 21.21 8.11 -16.17
N GLN A 352 22.18 7.71 -15.33
CA GLN A 352 22.39 8.31 -14.02
C GLN A 352 22.66 9.81 -14.11
N ARG A 353 23.53 10.24 -15.02
CA ARG A 353 23.81 11.68 -15.24
C ARG A 353 22.60 12.46 -15.71
N SER A 354 21.68 11.82 -16.44
CA SER A 354 20.47 12.47 -16.92
C SER A 354 19.44 12.75 -15.83
N MET A 355 19.51 12.06 -14.69
CA MET A 355 18.53 12.21 -13.61
C MET A 355 18.46 13.64 -13.08
N ALA A 356 19.57 14.34 -12.99
CA ALA A 356 19.58 15.74 -12.54
C ALA A 356 18.68 16.68 -13.38
N PHE A 357 18.47 16.35 -14.68
CA PHE A 357 17.64 17.13 -15.61
C PHE A 357 16.22 16.58 -15.78
N LEU A 358 16.04 15.27 -15.54
CA LEU A 358 14.76 14.57 -15.73
C LEU A 358 13.88 14.67 -14.48
N LYS A 359 14.43 14.38 -13.28
CA LYS A 359 13.67 14.28 -12.04
C LYS A 359 12.91 15.57 -11.62
N PRO A 360 13.34 16.80 -11.94
CA PRO A 360 12.57 17.99 -11.61
C PRO A 360 11.21 18.09 -12.32
N ARG A 361 11.00 17.32 -13.38
CA ARG A 361 9.83 17.38 -14.26
C ARG A 361 8.96 16.13 -14.22
N ALA A 362 9.41 15.08 -13.53
CA ALA A 362 8.71 13.81 -13.45
C ALA A 362 7.90 13.72 -12.15
N ALA A 363 6.64 13.35 -12.26
CA ALA A 363 5.77 13.08 -11.12
C ALA A 363 5.86 11.59 -10.69
N ASN A 364 6.32 10.70 -11.58
CA ASN A 364 6.42 9.27 -11.34
C ASN A 364 7.56 8.62 -12.15
N LEU A 365 7.86 7.35 -11.85
CA LEU A 365 8.94 6.62 -12.52
C LEU A 365 8.65 6.34 -14.00
N LEU A 366 7.38 6.31 -14.43
CA LEU A 366 7.01 6.11 -15.83
C LEU A 366 7.38 7.33 -16.67
N GLU A 367 7.02 8.52 -16.17
CA GLU A 367 7.41 9.79 -16.81
C GLU A 367 8.92 9.96 -16.84
N LEU A 368 9.62 9.53 -15.78
CA LEU A 368 11.06 9.57 -15.72
C LEU A 368 11.69 8.63 -16.76
N ALA A 369 11.15 7.41 -16.91
CA ALA A 369 11.59 6.44 -17.91
C ALA A 369 11.32 6.94 -19.34
N GLU A 370 10.11 7.45 -19.60
CA GLU A 370 9.77 8.02 -20.90
C GLU A 370 10.68 9.20 -21.26
N GLY A 371 10.92 10.09 -20.28
CA GLY A 371 11.83 11.22 -20.44
C GLY A 371 13.26 10.83 -20.77
N ALA A 372 13.71 9.64 -20.34
CA ALA A 372 15.04 9.12 -20.60
C ALA A 372 15.18 8.39 -21.93
N MET A 373 14.08 8.00 -22.59
CA MET A 373 14.10 7.14 -23.78
C MET A 373 14.95 7.67 -24.94
N PHE A 374 15.07 9.01 -25.09
CA PHE A 374 15.90 9.59 -26.15
C PHE A 374 17.39 9.20 -26.05
N LEU A 375 17.87 8.81 -24.87
CA LEU A 375 19.25 8.37 -24.65
C LEU A 375 19.58 7.04 -25.35
N PHE A 376 18.57 6.19 -25.54
CA PHE A 376 18.72 4.81 -26.02
C PHE A 376 18.27 4.60 -27.47
N ARG A 377 17.74 5.65 -28.12
CA ARG A 377 17.26 5.56 -29.48
C ARG A 377 18.43 5.46 -30.48
N THR A 378 18.27 4.53 -31.43
CA THR A 378 19.20 4.38 -32.52
C THR A 378 19.02 5.48 -33.56
N ARG A 379 20.10 5.86 -34.25
CA ARG A 379 20.10 6.81 -35.36
C ARG A 379 19.80 6.14 -36.70
N PRO A 380 19.09 6.84 -37.66
CA PRO A 380 18.44 8.13 -37.48
C PRO A 380 17.24 8.04 -36.53
N LEU A 381 16.99 9.11 -35.74
CA LEU A 381 15.90 9.10 -34.78
C LEU A 381 14.54 9.07 -35.49
N GLU A 382 13.65 8.23 -34.98
CA GLU A 382 12.23 8.27 -35.34
C GLU A 382 11.58 9.50 -34.69
N LEU A 383 10.94 10.33 -35.51
CA LEU A 383 10.30 11.58 -35.10
C LEU A 383 8.82 11.35 -34.84
N ASP A 384 8.31 11.83 -33.69
CA ASP A 384 6.87 11.96 -33.52
C ASP A 384 6.28 13.09 -34.38
N GLU A 385 4.95 13.14 -34.52
CA GLU A 385 4.26 14.13 -35.34
C GLU A 385 4.57 15.57 -34.91
N GLY A 386 4.74 15.80 -33.61
CA GLY A 386 5.12 17.11 -33.08
C GLY A 386 6.54 17.51 -33.45
N ALA A 387 7.47 16.57 -33.47
CA ALA A 387 8.85 16.79 -33.90
C ALA A 387 8.97 16.99 -35.41
N LYS A 388 8.22 16.21 -36.23
CA LYS A 388 8.15 16.40 -37.69
C LYS A 388 7.71 17.82 -38.04
N ALA A 389 6.62 18.33 -37.41
CA ALA A 389 6.12 19.67 -37.63
C ALA A 389 7.15 20.77 -37.30
N LEU A 390 8.04 20.53 -36.32
CA LEU A 390 9.11 21.46 -35.96
C LEU A 390 10.28 21.50 -36.99
N LEU A 391 10.33 20.54 -37.90
CA LEU A 391 11.37 20.45 -38.94
C LEU A 391 10.88 20.87 -40.35
N GLU A 392 9.70 21.47 -40.42
CA GLU A 392 9.14 22.01 -41.66
C GLU A 392 9.70 23.41 -41.97
N GLY A 393 9.51 23.86 -43.23
CA GLY A 393 9.95 25.17 -43.71
C GLY A 393 11.47 25.38 -43.62
N ASP A 394 11.88 26.52 -43.08
CA ASP A 394 13.32 26.90 -42.99
C ASP A 394 14.07 26.21 -41.83
N ALA A 395 13.41 25.35 -41.04
CA ALA A 395 13.97 24.72 -39.85
C ALA A 395 15.24 23.90 -40.18
N ARG A 396 15.27 23.18 -41.33
CA ARG A 396 16.44 22.38 -41.75
C ARG A 396 17.64 23.26 -42.14
N ALA A 397 17.39 24.42 -42.73
CA ALA A 397 18.46 25.40 -43.03
C ALA A 397 19.03 25.99 -41.72
N LEU A 398 18.18 26.23 -40.70
CA LEU A 398 18.63 26.64 -39.36
C LEU A 398 19.44 25.53 -38.68
N LEU A 399 19.05 24.25 -38.82
CA LEU A 399 19.82 23.11 -38.30
C LEU A 399 21.21 23.00 -38.93
N ALA A 400 21.36 23.28 -40.24
CA ALA A 400 22.68 23.28 -40.90
C ALA A 400 23.60 24.38 -40.33
N ARG A 401 23.04 25.58 -40.10
CA ARG A 401 23.79 26.68 -39.45
C ARG A 401 24.16 26.33 -37.99
N LEU A 402 23.26 25.72 -37.26
CA LEU A 402 23.49 25.25 -35.90
C LEU A 402 24.60 24.18 -35.86
N HIS A 403 24.53 23.20 -36.76
CA HIS A 403 25.55 22.15 -36.86
C HIS A 403 26.96 22.78 -36.99
N ALA A 404 27.12 23.72 -37.96
CA ALA A 404 28.41 24.37 -38.20
C ALA A 404 28.87 25.19 -36.98
N ALA A 405 27.96 25.93 -36.30
CA ALA A 405 28.30 26.73 -35.11
C ALA A 405 28.68 25.86 -33.93
N LEU A 406 27.95 24.76 -33.70
CA LEU A 406 28.24 23.82 -32.64
C LEU A 406 29.53 23.03 -32.87
N ASP A 407 29.79 22.64 -34.13
CA ASP A 407 31.05 21.95 -34.52
C ASP A 407 32.26 22.85 -34.29
N ALA A 408 32.15 24.16 -34.53
CA ALA A 408 33.21 25.13 -34.30
C ALA A 408 33.39 25.53 -32.80
N SER A 409 32.53 25.08 -31.89
CA SER A 409 32.61 25.42 -30.48
C SER A 409 33.87 24.89 -29.81
N VAL A 410 34.56 25.74 -29.04
CA VAL A 410 35.85 25.41 -28.39
C VAL A 410 35.69 24.45 -27.19
N SER A 411 34.55 24.51 -26.50
CA SER A 411 34.19 23.64 -25.40
C SER A 411 32.76 23.09 -25.60
N TRP A 412 32.41 22.03 -24.85
CA TRP A 412 31.09 21.39 -24.93
C TRP A 412 30.35 21.46 -23.56
N ASP A 413 30.27 22.66 -23.03
CA ASP A 413 29.53 23.00 -21.81
C ASP A 413 28.26 23.80 -22.15
N THR A 414 27.31 23.82 -21.22
CA THR A 414 25.99 24.42 -21.43
C THR A 414 26.07 25.91 -21.77
N GLU A 415 27.02 26.66 -21.20
CA GLU A 415 27.17 28.09 -21.42
C GLU A 415 27.68 28.38 -22.84
N THR A 416 28.73 27.69 -23.28
CA THR A 416 29.28 27.79 -24.64
C THR A 416 28.24 27.35 -25.69
N LEU A 417 27.51 26.26 -25.43
CA LEU A 417 26.48 25.75 -26.36
C LEU A 417 25.30 26.71 -26.46
N GLU A 418 24.86 27.30 -25.33
CA GLU A 418 23.81 28.31 -25.34
C GLU A 418 24.22 29.56 -26.13
N ALA A 419 25.45 30.06 -25.94
CA ALA A 419 25.98 31.18 -26.66
C ALA A 419 26.01 30.93 -28.18
N ALA A 420 26.46 29.75 -28.61
CA ALA A 420 26.48 29.36 -30.02
C ALA A 420 25.07 29.35 -30.64
N VAL A 421 24.09 28.75 -29.96
CA VAL A 421 22.69 28.71 -30.42
C VAL A 421 22.06 30.11 -30.49
N ARG A 422 22.33 30.98 -29.49
CA ARG A 422 21.91 32.38 -29.50
C ARG A 422 22.48 33.17 -30.67
N THR A 423 23.78 33.03 -30.94
CA THR A 423 24.42 33.67 -32.08
C THR A 423 23.74 33.28 -33.41
N VAL A 424 23.42 32.01 -33.60
CA VAL A 424 22.69 31.56 -34.79
C VAL A 424 21.30 32.16 -34.90
N ALA A 425 20.60 32.35 -33.76
CA ALA A 425 19.29 32.97 -33.73
C ALA A 425 19.37 34.48 -34.10
N ASP A 426 20.33 35.20 -33.52
CA ASP A 426 20.55 36.63 -33.75
C ASP A 426 20.96 36.86 -35.23
N ASP A 427 21.89 36.10 -35.77
CA ASP A 427 22.31 36.16 -37.16
C ASP A 427 21.20 35.80 -38.17
N ALA A 428 20.25 34.98 -37.76
CA ALA A 428 19.07 34.63 -38.55
C ALA A 428 17.93 35.66 -38.41
N GLY A 429 18.03 36.59 -37.47
CA GLY A 429 16.97 37.55 -37.17
C GLY A 429 15.70 36.91 -36.57
N VAL A 430 15.84 35.78 -35.86
CA VAL A 430 14.73 35.03 -35.30
C VAL A 430 14.83 34.89 -33.78
N LYS A 431 13.71 34.60 -33.12
CA LYS A 431 13.70 34.34 -31.67
C LYS A 431 14.42 33.01 -31.39
N LEU A 432 15.10 32.91 -30.22
CA LEU A 432 15.77 31.71 -29.77
C LEU A 432 14.91 30.43 -29.88
N GLY A 433 13.62 30.53 -29.58
CA GLY A 433 12.69 29.39 -29.69
C GLY A 433 12.56 28.82 -31.12
N ALA A 434 12.71 29.65 -32.15
CA ALA A 434 12.63 29.23 -33.55
C ALA A 434 13.85 28.36 -33.95
N VAL A 435 14.96 28.46 -33.24
CA VAL A 435 16.17 27.68 -33.40
C VAL A 435 16.21 26.49 -32.45
N ALA A 436 15.82 26.70 -31.18
CA ALA A 436 15.88 25.68 -30.14
C ALA A 436 14.83 24.57 -30.33
N GLN A 437 13.67 24.84 -30.92
CA GLN A 437 12.65 23.83 -31.15
C GLN A 437 13.03 22.80 -32.24
N PRO A 438 13.49 23.20 -33.45
CA PRO A 438 14.05 22.26 -34.42
C PRO A 438 15.27 21.46 -33.87
N LEU A 439 16.14 22.12 -33.11
CA LEU A 439 17.26 21.46 -32.43
C LEU A 439 16.78 20.35 -31.48
N ARG A 440 15.74 20.63 -30.69
CA ARG A 440 15.13 19.65 -29.80
C ARG A 440 14.56 18.46 -30.57
N ALA A 441 13.82 18.70 -31.64
CA ALA A 441 13.29 17.65 -32.48
C ALA A 441 14.40 16.78 -33.06
N ALA A 442 15.49 17.39 -33.54
CA ALA A 442 16.63 16.67 -34.06
C ALA A 442 17.38 15.82 -33.03
N LEU A 443 17.54 16.33 -31.79
CA LEU A 443 18.29 15.64 -30.74
C LEU A 443 17.49 14.55 -30.03
N THR A 444 16.18 14.68 -29.95
CA THR A 444 15.36 13.78 -29.10
C THR A 444 14.27 13.03 -29.84
N GLY A 445 13.94 13.43 -31.05
CA GLY A 445 12.81 12.90 -31.82
C GLY A 445 11.43 13.35 -31.27
N ARG A 446 11.41 14.31 -30.33
CA ARG A 446 10.21 14.73 -29.61
C ARG A 446 10.07 16.26 -29.58
N ARG A 447 8.82 16.71 -29.45
CA ARG A 447 8.51 18.13 -29.27
C ARG A 447 8.92 18.66 -27.88
N THR A 448 8.96 17.79 -26.87
CA THR A 448 9.28 18.14 -25.47
C THR A 448 10.49 17.32 -25.02
N SER A 449 11.35 17.94 -24.21
CA SER A 449 12.54 17.30 -23.60
C SER A 449 12.98 18.11 -22.37
N PRO A 450 14.00 17.66 -21.63
CA PRO A 450 14.75 18.51 -20.69
C PRO A 450 15.29 19.79 -21.37
N GLY A 451 16.02 20.63 -20.65
CA GLY A 451 16.69 21.79 -21.21
C GLY A 451 17.54 21.38 -22.42
N ILE A 452 17.41 22.11 -23.53
CA ILE A 452 18.07 21.66 -24.77
C ILE A 452 19.60 21.71 -24.67
N PHE A 453 20.13 22.64 -23.88
CA PHE A 453 21.56 22.74 -23.63
C PHE A 453 22.07 21.61 -22.69
N ASP A 454 21.23 21.18 -21.75
CA ASP A 454 21.51 20.01 -20.92
C ASP A 454 21.53 18.73 -21.77
N VAL A 455 20.61 18.60 -22.72
CA VAL A 455 20.56 17.49 -23.68
C VAL A 455 21.82 17.45 -24.54
N LEU A 456 22.28 18.59 -25.09
CA LEU A 456 23.51 18.68 -25.84
C LEU A 456 24.73 18.26 -24.99
N ALA A 457 24.87 18.82 -23.79
CA ALA A 457 25.98 18.49 -22.90
C ALA A 457 25.98 17.01 -22.47
N LEU A 458 24.80 16.43 -22.28
CA LEU A 458 24.62 15.03 -21.90
C LEU A 458 24.97 14.06 -23.03
N LEU A 459 24.48 14.30 -24.24
CA LEU A 459 24.76 13.47 -25.43
C LEU A 459 26.21 13.58 -25.88
N GLY A 460 26.85 14.70 -25.61
CA GLY A 460 28.20 14.99 -26.08
C GLY A 460 28.26 15.44 -27.56
N ARG A 461 29.45 15.91 -27.98
CA ARG A 461 29.68 16.53 -29.29
C ARG A 461 29.30 15.58 -30.44
N GLU A 462 29.93 14.41 -30.46
CA GLU A 462 29.82 13.46 -31.55
C GLU A 462 28.37 13.04 -31.83
N GLU A 463 27.66 12.56 -30.80
CA GLU A 463 26.31 12.11 -30.93
C GLU A 463 25.34 13.26 -31.28
N SER A 464 25.53 14.43 -30.66
CA SER A 464 24.68 15.60 -30.93
C SER A 464 24.79 16.06 -32.40
N LEU A 465 26.03 16.24 -32.89
CA LEU A 465 26.25 16.65 -34.28
C LEU A 465 25.70 15.62 -35.26
N ALA A 466 25.93 14.36 -35.00
CA ALA A 466 25.41 13.28 -35.83
C ALA A 466 23.85 13.25 -35.88
N ARG A 467 23.15 13.44 -34.74
CA ARG A 467 21.69 13.54 -34.71
C ARG A 467 21.17 14.77 -35.49
N ILE A 468 21.86 15.90 -35.37
CA ILE A 468 21.52 17.09 -36.15
C ILE A 468 21.68 16.83 -37.64
N ALA A 469 22.82 16.24 -38.05
CA ALA A 469 23.11 15.92 -39.46
C ALA A 469 22.05 15.00 -40.07
N ASP A 470 21.58 13.99 -39.35
CA ASP A 470 20.50 13.08 -39.79
C ASP A 470 19.20 13.82 -40.15
N GLN A 471 18.94 14.99 -39.56
CA GLN A 471 17.71 15.76 -39.76
C GLN A 471 17.88 16.96 -40.70
N MET A 472 19.09 17.23 -41.19
CA MET A 472 19.35 18.33 -42.16
C MET A 472 18.84 18.02 -43.55
N THR A 473 18.79 16.72 -43.90
CA THR A 473 18.30 16.27 -45.22
C THR A 473 16.87 15.73 -45.11
N VAL A 474 16.05 15.95 -46.12
CA VAL A 474 14.75 15.29 -46.22
C VAL A 474 15.01 13.83 -46.53
N PRO A 475 14.46 12.86 -45.73
CA PRO A 475 14.49 11.47 -46.17
C PRO A 475 13.86 11.33 -47.55
N ALA A 476 14.53 10.64 -48.46
CA ALA A 476 14.08 10.43 -49.83
C ALA A 476 12.77 9.62 -49.87
#